data_9e3b2f179721ea0c624d1fe5975e77dc
#
_entry.id   9e3b2f179721ea0c624d1fe5975e77dc
#
_cell.length_a   1.000
_cell.length_b   1.000
_cell.length_c   1.000
_cell.angle_alpha   90.00
_cell.angle_beta   90.00
_cell.angle_gamma   90.00
#
_symmetry.space_group_name_H-M   'P 1'
#
loop_
_entity.id
_entity.type
_entity.pdbx_description
1 polymer ?
#
loop_
_entity_poly.entity_id
_entity_poly.type
_entity_poly.pdbx_seq_one_letter_code
_entity_poly.pdbx_strand_id
1 'polypeptide(L)'
;MPLGTAEDIRKVTPQILEEYYQKWYIPSLATLIIVGDVAPQEIEARIKEYFSSLPKRSSDDFRTYPLEYEKGIHLSEIRDSLQTKTKVELMIPHPCVVERTLGDAVRKNMGRLLVRAISSRFNGRKLKTNVSDQWYLSDKNHLVLTVEGKNREELLTALSATVAELNHLIRNGWEEEELRDIKDDFCRQMASGTNNISRSSSAWCDDFVDYVISGDRYLTDSIQQTQLKIAMGELQGNALQALLKEWYSFYKEALLVACSSHSGLGAPLTKEEIAGAWSHGEQTTCAPYT
;
A
#
# COMPACT_ATOMS: atom_id res chain seq x y z
N MET A 1 -11.67 -10.48 -9.87
CA MET A 1 -11.40 -9.21 -10.59
C MET A 1 -12.44 -8.18 -10.17
N PRO A 2 -12.09 -6.93 -9.88
CA PRO A 2 -13.07 -5.90 -9.48
C PRO A 2 -14.16 -5.62 -10.51
N LEU A 3 -13.87 -5.88 -11.77
CA LEU A 3 -14.80 -5.67 -12.89
C LEU A 3 -15.69 -6.89 -13.20
N GLY A 4 -15.56 -8.00 -12.46
CA GLY A 4 -16.23 -9.25 -12.74
C GLY A 4 -15.70 -9.98 -13.98
N THR A 5 -16.39 -11.02 -14.38
CA THR A 5 -16.08 -11.81 -15.56
C THR A 5 -16.98 -11.42 -16.75
N ALA A 6 -16.58 -11.82 -17.99
CA ALA A 6 -17.43 -11.64 -19.16
C ALA A 6 -18.79 -12.37 -19.00
N GLU A 7 -18.84 -13.45 -18.21
CA GLU A 7 -20.07 -14.16 -17.90
C GLU A 7 -20.98 -13.34 -16.97
N ASP A 8 -20.38 -12.72 -15.93
CA ASP A 8 -21.12 -11.84 -15.02
C ASP A 8 -21.73 -10.66 -15.78
N ILE A 9 -20.94 -10.04 -16.68
CA ILE A 9 -21.42 -8.92 -17.52
C ILE A 9 -22.61 -9.34 -18.39
N ARG A 10 -22.59 -10.55 -18.97
CA ARG A 10 -23.70 -11.05 -19.79
C ARG A 10 -24.98 -11.32 -19.00
N LYS A 11 -24.87 -11.56 -17.69
CA LYS A 11 -26.02 -11.78 -16.79
C LYS A 11 -26.68 -10.48 -16.33
N VAL A 12 -26.01 -9.34 -16.51
CA VAL A 12 -26.53 -8.04 -16.09
C VAL A 12 -27.71 -7.64 -16.98
N THR A 13 -28.83 -7.36 -16.35
CA THR A 13 -30.03 -6.82 -16.99
C THR A 13 -30.23 -5.35 -16.63
N PRO A 14 -30.99 -4.58 -17.42
CA PRO A 14 -31.33 -3.20 -17.06
C PRO A 14 -31.94 -3.09 -15.66
N GLN A 15 -32.77 -4.05 -15.26
CA GLN A 15 -33.40 -4.09 -13.94
C GLN A 15 -32.36 -4.24 -12.83
N ILE A 16 -31.37 -5.13 -12.97
CA ILE A 16 -30.28 -5.32 -12.00
C ILE A 16 -29.47 -4.02 -11.83
N LEU A 17 -29.20 -3.31 -12.94
CA LEU A 17 -28.52 -2.02 -12.90
C LEU A 17 -29.32 -0.95 -12.18
N GLU A 18 -30.63 -0.89 -12.44
CA GLU A 18 -31.53 0.05 -11.78
C GLU A 18 -31.64 -0.21 -10.28
N GLU A 19 -31.82 -1.47 -9.86
CA GLU A 19 -31.86 -1.89 -8.46
C GLU A 19 -30.53 -1.55 -7.75
N TYR A 20 -29.39 -1.81 -8.40
CA TYR A 20 -28.08 -1.45 -7.89
C TYR A 20 -27.92 0.07 -7.71
N TYR A 21 -28.30 0.84 -8.71
CA TYR A 21 -28.26 2.29 -8.67
C TYR A 21 -29.15 2.85 -7.56
N GLN A 22 -30.39 2.40 -7.45
CA GLN A 22 -31.33 2.84 -6.42
C GLN A 22 -30.85 2.48 -5.00
N LYS A 23 -30.13 1.37 -4.85
CA LYS A 23 -29.59 0.92 -3.57
C LYS A 23 -28.39 1.72 -3.12
N TRP A 24 -27.43 1.95 -4.01
CA TRP A 24 -26.12 2.46 -3.65
C TRP A 24 -25.88 3.95 -3.92
N TYR A 25 -26.59 4.52 -4.91
CA TYR A 25 -26.46 5.94 -5.26
C TYR A 25 -27.50 6.77 -4.50
N ILE A 26 -27.35 6.81 -3.19
CA ILE A 26 -28.24 7.55 -2.29
C ILE A 26 -27.47 8.65 -1.54
N PRO A 27 -28.12 9.79 -1.23
CA PRO A 27 -27.46 10.95 -0.61
C PRO A 27 -26.73 10.63 0.70
N SER A 28 -27.25 9.70 1.50
CA SER A 28 -26.64 9.30 2.78
C SER A 28 -25.30 8.57 2.65
N LEU A 29 -25.00 8.02 1.48
CA LEU A 29 -23.73 7.37 1.15
C LEU A 29 -22.82 8.27 0.30
N ALA A 30 -23.25 9.48 -0.05
CA ALA A 30 -22.50 10.40 -0.89
C ALA A 30 -21.80 11.46 -0.03
N THR A 31 -20.57 11.75 -0.37
CA THR A 31 -19.82 12.90 0.15
C THR A 31 -19.51 13.84 -1.00
N LEU A 32 -19.90 15.10 -0.87
CA LEU A 32 -19.62 16.14 -1.85
C LEU A 32 -18.44 16.98 -1.37
N ILE A 33 -17.39 17.03 -2.18
CA ILE A 33 -16.18 17.81 -1.91
C ILE A 33 -16.07 18.90 -2.96
N ILE A 34 -15.98 20.17 -2.51
CA ILE A 34 -15.83 21.33 -3.39
C ILE A 34 -14.61 22.11 -2.91
N VAL A 35 -13.65 22.30 -3.79
CA VAL A 35 -12.43 23.05 -3.52
C VAL A 35 -12.20 24.08 -4.63
N GLY A 36 -11.98 25.33 -4.25
CA GLY A 36 -11.73 26.42 -5.20
C GLY A 36 -11.87 27.79 -4.54
N ASP A 37 -11.77 28.81 -5.35
CA ASP A 37 -12.06 30.21 -4.94
C ASP A 37 -13.59 30.43 -4.95
N VAL A 38 -14.23 29.99 -3.88
CA VAL A 38 -15.70 30.01 -3.74
C VAL A 38 -16.10 30.56 -2.38
N ALA A 39 -17.26 31.23 -2.31
CA ALA A 39 -17.87 31.66 -1.05
C ALA A 39 -18.60 30.47 -0.41
N PRO A 40 -18.15 29.94 0.76
CA PRO A 40 -18.73 28.74 1.36
C PRO A 40 -20.23 28.85 1.62
N GLN A 41 -20.71 30.04 2.04
CA GLN A 41 -22.12 30.27 2.35
C GLN A 41 -23.03 30.17 1.10
N GLU A 42 -22.54 30.70 -0.03
CA GLU A 42 -23.28 30.60 -1.30
C GLU A 42 -23.34 29.17 -1.81
N ILE A 43 -22.22 28.43 -1.71
CA ILE A 43 -22.17 27.03 -2.09
C ILE A 43 -23.07 26.19 -1.18
N GLU A 44 -23.05 26.42 0.14
CA GLU A 44 -23.93 25.73 1.07
C GLU A 44 -25.42 25.97 0.73
N ALA A 45 -25.78 27.19 0.38
CA ALA A 45 -27.15 27.53 -0.03
C ALA A 45 -27.55 26.75 -1.29
N ARG A 46 -26.68 26.71 -2.31
CA ARG A 46 -26.92 25.93 -3.54
C ARG A 46 -27.00 24.44 -3.30
N ILE A 47 -26.15 23.88 -2.45
CA ILE A 47 -26.21 22.47 -2.07
C ILE A 47 -27.57 22.16 -1.43
N LYS A 48 -28.03 22.99 -0.51
CA LYS A 48 -29.35 22.83 0.10
C LYS A 48 -30.47 22.91 -0.93
N GLU A 49 -30.40 23.86 -1.86
CA GLU A 49 -31.38 24.02 -2.93
C GLU A 49 -31.48 22.76 -3.81
N TYR A 50 -30.35 22.23 -4.27
CA TYR A 50 -30.34 21.11 -5.21
C TYR A 50 -30.58 19.74 -4.55
N PHE A 51 -30.13 19.55 -3.32
CA PHE A 51 -30.10 18.21 -2.70
C PHE A 51 -31.16 18.03 -1.61
N SER A 52 -31.81 19.08 -1.09
CA SER A 52 -32.79 18.95 0.00
C SER A 52 -34.07 18.17 -0.39
N SER A 53 -34.40 18.17 -1.68
CA SER A 53 -35.56 17.46 -2.19
C SER A 53 -35.32 15.96 -2.42
N LEU A 54 -34.07 15.51 -2.35
CA LEU A 54 -33.72 14.11 -2.55
C LEU A 54 -34.22 13.25 -1.37
N PRO A 55 -34.74 12.04 -1.64
CA PRO A 55 -35.27 11.19 -0.60
C PRO A 55 -34.20 10.79 0.40
N LYS A 56 -34.49 10.96 1.69
CA LYS A 56 -33.64 10.48 2.78
C LYS A 56 -33.80 8.96 2.87
N ARG A 57 -32.93 8.25 2.20
CA ARG A 57 -32.82 6.79 2.34
C ARG A 57 -31.60 6.48 3.18
N SER A 58 -31.71 5.56 4.13
CA SER A 58 -30.58 4.94 4.82
C SER A 58 -30.36 3.57 4.19
N SER A 59 -29.11 3.21 3.96
CA SER A 59 -28.75 1.84 3.64
C SER A 59 -28.25 1.19 4.92
N ASP A 60 -29.06 0.31 5.50
CA ASP A 60 -28.65 -0.53 6.62
C ASP A 60 -27.82 -1.75 6.16
N ASP A 61 -27.65 -1.88 4.84
CA ASP A 61 -26.96 -2.99 4.18
C ASP A 61 -25.45 -2.74 3.92
N PHE A 62 -24.87 -1.74 4.56
CA PHE A 62 -23.41 -1.53 4.44
C PHE A 62 -22.67 -2.69 5.10
N ARG A 63 -22.19 -3.61 4.29
CA ARG A 63 -21.42 -4.76 4.74
C ARG A 63 -19.95 -4.50 4.53
N THR A 64 -19.17 -4.62 5.59
CA THR A 64 -17.72 -4.70 5.47
C THR A 64 -17.36 -6.14 5.13
N TYR A 65 -16.63 -6.32 4.05
CA TYR A 65 -16.10 -7.63 3.66
C TYR A 65 -14.61 -7.64 4.00
N PRO A 66 -14.21 -8.19 5.16
CA PRO A 66 -12.80 -8.33 5.49
C PRO A 66 -12.13 -9.22 4.43
N LEU A 67 -10.90 -8.90 4.07
CA LEU A 67 -10.11 -9.76 3.20
C LEU A 67 -9.57 -10.92 4.04
N GLU A 68 -10.06 -12.12 3.72
CA GLU A 68 -9.55 -13.37 4.27
C GLU A 68 -8.75 -14.08 3.18
N TYR A 69 -7.57 -14.52 3.55
CA TYR A 69 -6.69 -15.28 2.67
C TYR A 69 -6.61 -16.72 3.15
N GLU A 70 -6.67 -17.66 2.21
CA GLU A 70 -6.31 -19.02 2.51
C GLU A 70 -4.81 -19.12 2.83
N LYS A 71 -4.45 -20.02 3.73
CA LYS A 71 -3.04 -20.20 4.11
C LYS A 71 -2.20 -20.70 2.94
N GLY A 72 -0.98 -20.17 2.85
CA GLY A 72 0.03 -20.62 1.90
C GLY A 72 0.38 -19.62 0.82
N ILE A 73 1.02 -20.11 -0.23
CA ILE A 73 1.46 -19.30 -1.35
C ILE A 73 0.38 -19.29 -2.43
N HIS A 74 -0.09 -18.08 -2.77
CA HIS A 74 -1.09 -17.83 -3.82
C HIS A 74 -0.39 -17.20 -5.02
N LEU A 75 -0.16 -17.98 -6.05
CA LEU A 75 0.49 -17.53 -7.28
C LEU A 75 -0.56 -17.11 -8.31
N SER A 76 -0.44 -15.86 -8.77
CA SER A 76 -1.14 -15.35 -9.95
C SER A 76 -0.12 -15.04 -11.04
N GLU A 77 -0.45 -15.35 -12.29
CA GLU A 77 0.42 -15.11 -13.43
C GLU A 77 -0.28 -14.25 -14.47
N ILE A 78 0.45 -13.23 -14.96
CA ILE A 78 0.05 -12.38 -16.07
C ILE A 78 1.11 -12.49 -17.16
N ARG A 79 0.69 -12.94 -18.35
CA ARG A 79 1.55 -13.01 -19.52
C ARG A 79 0.99 -12.11 -20.60
N ASP A 80 1.80 -11.15 -21.02
CA ASP A 80 1.42 -10.17 -22.02
C ASP A 80 2.58 -9.92 -22.98
N SER A 81 2.28 -9.78 -24.27
CA SER A 81 3.25 -9.44 -25.30
C SER A 81 3.83 -8.03 -25.17
N LEU A 82 3.17 -7.17 -24.40
CA LEU A 82 3.64 -5.81 -24.11
C LEU A 82 4.58 -5.73 -22.89
N GLN A 83 4.70 -6.80 -22.12
CA GLN A 83 5.64 -6.84 -21.00
C GLN A 83 7.09 -6.86 -21.52
N THR A 84 7.88 -5.89 -21.10
CA THR A 84 9.29 -5.78 -21.50
C THR A 84 10.26 -6.42 -20.50
N LYS A 85 9.78 -6.69 -19.27
CA LYS A 85 10.57 -7.26 -18.20
C LYS A 85 9.78 -8.36 -17.50
N THR A 86 10.51 -9.34 -16.98
CA THR A 86 9.92 -10.32 -16.05
C THR A 86 10.07 -9.79 -14.63
N LYS A 87 8.97 -9.77 -13.88
CA LYS A 87 8.96 -9.36 -12.47
C LYS A 87 8.14 -10.32 -11.61
N VAL A 88 8.53 -10.43 -10.36
CA VAL A 88 7.77 -11.08 -9.30
C VAL A 88 7.45 -10.04 -8.24
N GLU A 89 6.20 -9.93 -7.90
CA GLU A 89 5.70 -9.11 -6.80
C GLU A 89 5.29 -10.05 -5.65
N LEU A 90 6.01 -9.95 -4.55
CA LEU A 90 5.70 -10.64 -3.31
C LEU A 90 4.89 -9.68 -2.45
N MET A 91 3.69 -10.06 -2.07
CA MET A 91 2.78 -9.23 -1.31
C MET A 91 2.46 -9.93 0.02
N ILE A 92 2.91 -9.34 1.12
CA ILE A 92 2.66 -9.80 2.47
C ILE A 92 1.54 -8.95 3.05
N PRO A 93 0.33 -9.50 3.28
CA PRO A 93 -0.78 -8.75 3.85
C PRO A 93 -0.51 -8.42 5.32
N HIS A 94 -0.89 -7.22 5.73
CA HIS A 94 -0.88 -6.81 7.13
C HIS A 94 -2.04 -5.84 7.42
N PRO A 95 -2.42 -5.63 8.69
CA PRO A 95 -3.52 -4.73 9.03
C PRO A 95 -3.29 -3.30 8.54
N CYS A 96 -4.30 -2.70 7.92
CA CYS A 96 -4.31 -1.28 7.61
C CYS A 96 -4.49 -0.46 8.89
N VAL A 97 -3.73 0.64 9.02
CA VAL A 97 -3.87 1.58 10.13
C VAL A 97 -4.74 2.74 9.68
N VAL A 98 -5.96 2.83 10.24
CA VAL A 98 -6.82 4.01 10.09
C VAL A 98 -6.44 5.02 11.16
N GLU A 99 -6.10 6.24 10.76
CA GLU A 99 -5.59 7.29 11.63
C GLU A 99 -6.72 7.99 12.38
N ARG A 100 -7.00 7.56 13.60
CA ARG A 100 -8.02 8.15 14.49
C ARG A 100 -7.43 8.82 15.71
N THR A 101 -6.26 8.38 16.13
CA THR A 101 -5.52 8.87 17.32
C THR A 101 -4.11 9.27 16.93
N LEU A 102 -3.42 9.99 17.83
CA LEU A 102 -2.01 10.30 17.66
C LEU A 102 -1.15 9.03 17.57
N GLY A 103 -1.48 8.00 18.34
CA GLY A 103 -0.79 6.70 18.26
C GLY A 103 -0.91 6.05 16.89
N ASP A 104 -2.10 6.08 16.28
CA ASP A 104 -2.31 5.56 14.92
C ASP A 104 -1.46 6.33 13.90
N ALA A 105 -1.42 7.67 14.02
CA ALA A 105 -0.63 8.51 13.15
C ALA A 105 0.88 8.22 13.27
N VAL A 106 1.37 8.05 14.50
CA VAL A 106 2.77 7.65 14.75
C VAL A 106 3.02 6.28 14.11
N ARG A 107 2.14 5.30 14.33
CA ARG A 107 2.27 3.95 13.74
C ARG A 107 2.28 3.97 12.21
N LYS A 108 1.38 4.76 11.58
CA LYS A 108 1.32 4.93 10.13
C LYS A 108 2.62 5.55 9.58
N ASN A 109 3.15 6.57 10.26
CA ASN A 109 4.43 7.17 9.88
C ASN A 109 5.62 6.21 10.09
N MET A 110 5.59 5.39 11.15
CA MET A 110 6.59 4.33 11.35
C MET A 110 6.55 3.29 10.22
N GLY A 111 5.37 2.95 9.68
CA GLY A 111 5.25 2.11 8.50
C GLY A 111 5.92 2.73 7.26
N ARG A 112 5.70 4.02 7.01
CA ARG A 112 6.38 4.75 5.91
C ARG A 112 7.89 4.75 6.07
N LEU A 113 8.38 4.94 7.29
CA LEU A 113 9.80 4.89 7.61
C LEU A 113 10.38 3.49 7.45
N LEU A 114 9.64 2.46 7.83
CA LEU A 114 10.03 1.07 7.63
C LEU A 114 10.25 0.74 6.16
N VAL A 115 9.28 1.08 5.30
CA VAL A 115 9.40 0.88 3.84
C VAL A 115 10.65 1.59 3.30
N ARG A 116 10.89 2.81 3.75
CA ARG A 116 12.07 3.58 3.33
C ARG A 116 13.37 2.95 3.83
N ALA A 117 13.41 2.48 5.07
CA ALA A 117 14.58 1.83 5.65
C ALA A 117 14.93 0.52 4.92
N ILE A 118 13.92 -0.29 4.57
CA ILE A 118 14.12 -1.50 3.76
C ILE A 118 14.63 -1.10 2.36
N SER A 119 14.02 -0.09 1.73
CA SER A 119 14.44 0.38 0.41
C SER A 119 15.87 0.89 0.40
N SER A 120 16.26 1.65 1.43
CA SER A 120 17.65 2.15 1.59
C SER A 120 18.66 1.00 1.68
N ARG A 121 18.37 0.01 2.53
CA ARG A 121 19.21 -1.18 2.70
C ARG A 121 19.33 -1.98 1.39
N PHE A 122 18.22 -2.18 0.69
CA PHE A 122 18.22 -2.92 -0.58
C PHE A 122 19.02 -2.19 -1.66
N ASN A 123 18.91 -0.86 -1.73
CA ASN A 123 19.70 -0.03 -2.64
C ASN A 123 21.20 -0.09 -2.30
N GLY A 124 21.58 0.00 -1.02
CA GLY A 124 22.96 -0.15 -0.57
C GLY A 124 23.55 -1.52 -0.92
N ARG A 125 22.73 -2.58 -0.84
CA ARG A 125 23.09 -3.94 -1.29
C ARG A 125 23.01 -4.13 -2.81
N LYS A 126 22.59 -3.11 -3.56
CA LYS A 126 22.40 -3.17 -5.03
C LYS A 126 21.39 -4.25 -5.47
N LEU A 127 20.42 -4.54 -4.63
CA LEU A 127 19.33 -5.45 -4.98
C LEU A 127 18.40 -4.77 -5.98
N LYS A 128 17.98 -5.50 -7.01
CA LYS A 128 16.98 -5.03 -7.99
C LYS A 128 15.56 -5.26 -7.48
N THR A 129 15.29 -4.70 -6.30
CA THR A 129 14.02 -4.90 -5.61
C THR A 129 13.46 -3.55 -5.19
N ASN A 130 12.26 -3.26 -5.64
CA ASN A 130 11.49 -2.12 -5.16
C ASN A 130 10.62 -2.54 -3.98
N VAL A 131 10.46 -1.66 -3.00
CA VAL A 131 9.67 -1.89 -1.79
C VAL A 131 8.60 -0.82 -1.68
N SER A 132 7.37 -1.24 -1.43
CA SER A 132 6.25 -0.33 -1.19
C SER A 132 5.28 -0.95 -0.17
N ASP A 133 4.48 -0.11 0.46
CA ASP A 133 3.31 -0.50 1.23
C ASP A 133 2.08 0.00 0.50
N GLN A 134 1.19 -0.90 0.12
CA GLN A 134 0.05 -0.60 -0.73
C GLN A 134 -1.25 -1.03 -0.07
N TRP A 135 -2.18 -0.07 0.05
CA TRP A 135 -3.57 -0.39 0.32
C TRP A 135 -4.24 -0.89 -0.97
N TYR A 136 -4.88 -2.03 -0.90
CA TYR A 136 -5.56 -2.61 -2.05
C TYR A 136 -7.07 -2.61 -1.87
N LEU A 137 -7.56 -3.25 -0.82
CA LEU A 137 -8.98 -3.35 -0.50
C LEU A 137 -9.18 -3.56 1.01
N SER A 138 -10.32 -3.09 1.52
CA SER A 138 -10.82 -3.37 2.86
C SER A 138 -9.86 -2.93 3.98
N ASP A 139 -9.50 -3.85 4.87
CA ASP A 139 -8.78 -3.64 6.11
C ASP A 139 -7.29 -4.04 6.05
N LYS A 140 -6.78 -4.33 4.86
CA LYS A 140 -5.42 -4.82 4.66
C LYS A 140 -4.58 -3.88 3.80
N ASN A 141 -3.35 -3.66 4.26
CA ASN A 141 -2.24 -3.22 3.44
C ASN A 141 -1.39 -4.42 3.02
N HIS A 142 -0.52 -4.21 2.07
CA HIS A 142 0.43 -5.22 1.59
C HIS A 142 1.82 -4.62 1.52
N LEU A 143 2.75 -5.20 2.28
CA LEU A 143 4.17 -4.97 2.03
C LEU A 143 4.53 -5.67 0.71
N VAL A 144 4.82 -4.89 -0.31
CA VAL A 144 5.10 -5.37 -1.67
C VAL A 144 6.59 -5.27 -1.96
N LEU A 145 7.19 -6.40 -2.31
CA LEU A 145 8.56 -6.50 -2.78
C LEU A 145 8.53 -6.86 -4.26
N THR A 146 8.84 -5.91 -5.14
CA THR A 146 8.88 -6.12 -6.59
C THR A 146 10.30 -6.44 -7.02
N VAL A 147 10.54 -7.68 -7.40
CA VAL A 147 11.84 -8.17 -7.89
C VAL A 147 11.82 -8.25 -9.41
N GLU A 148 12.83 -7.70 -10.05
CA GLU A 148 12.99 -7.73 -11.51
C GLU A 148 14.20 -8.58 -11.92
N GLY A 149 14.08 -9.32 -13.03
CA GLY A 149 15.15 -10.09 -13.63
C GLY A 149 15.04 -10.13 -15.15
N LYS A 150 16.18 -10.28 -15.84
CA LYS A 150 16.22 -10.38 -17.31
C LYS A 150 15.80 -11.77 -17.80
N ASN A 151 16.00 -12.77 -16.95
CA ASN A 151 15.67 -14.16 -17.21
C ASN A 151 15.26 -14.85 -15.90
N ARG A 152 14.82 -16.11 -16.01
CA ARG A 152 14.33 -16.93 -14.90
C ARG A 152 15.38 -17.09 -13.80
N GLU A 153 16.62 -17.40 -14.15
CA GLU A 153 17.69 -17.66 -13.18
C GLU A 153 18.07 -16.39 -12.40
N GLU A 154 18.23 -15.27 -13.11
CA GLU A 154 18.49 -13.97 -12.49
C GLU A 154 17.35 -13.58 -11.53
N LEU A 155 16.11 -13.82 -11.92
CA LEU A 155 14.93 -13.51 -11.12
C LEU A 155 14.87 -14.33 -9.83
N LEU A 156 15.09 -15.66 -9.90
CA LEU A 156 15.09 -16.52 -8.72
C LEU A 156 16.27 -16.23 -7.79
N THR A 157 17.44 -15.91 -8.36
CA THR A 157 18.62 -15.47 -7.59
C THR A 157 18.35 -14.14 -6.88
N ALA A 158 17.75 -13.17 -7.58
CA ALA A 158 17.40 -11.87 -6.99
C ALA A 158 16.32 -12.01 -5.92
N LEU A 159 15.35 -12.88 -6.13
CA LEU A 159 14.32 -13.22 -5.14
C LEU A 159 14.94 -13.77 -3.86
N SER A 160 15.82 -14.78 -4.00
CA SER A 160 16.52 -15.38 -2.86
C SER A 160 17.39 -14.36 -2.11
N ALA A 161 18.12 -13.51 -2.82
CA ALA A 161 18.92 -12.45 -2.21
C ALA A 161 18.05 -11.40 -1.46
N THR A 162 16.89 -11.05 -2.02
CA THR A 162 15.93 -10.16 -1.38
C THR A 162 15.42 -10.73 -0.07
N VAL A 163 15.03 -12.02 -0.06
CA VAL A 163 14.56 -12.71 1.14
C VAL A 163 15.68 -12.85 2.18
N ALA A 164 16.90 -13.14 1.75
CA ALA A 164 18.06 -13.23 2.63
C ALA A 164 18.32 -11.90 3.37
N GLU A 165 18.32 -10.78 2.64
CA GLU A 165 18.55 -9.46 3.25
C GLU A 165 17.36 -9.05 4.15
N LEU A 166 16.14 -9.35 3.75
CA LEU A 166 14.96 -9.12 4.58
C LEU A 166 15.04 -9.89 5.92
N ASN A 167 15.45 -11.16 5.87
CA ASN A 167 15.69 -11.97 7.06
C ASN A 167 16.86 -11.44 7.91
N HIS A 168 17.90 -10.90 7.27
CA HIS A 168 18.98 -10.25 7.99
C HIS A 168 18.44 -9.05 8.79
N LEU A 169 17.63 -8.18 8.18
CA LEU A 169 16.97 -7.07 8.86
C LEU A 169 16.06 -7.51 10.00
N ILE A 170 15.32 -8.61 9.81
CA ILE A 170 14.45 -9.18 10.84
C ILE A 170 15.26 -9.66 12.06
N ARG A 171 16.42 -10.27 11.83
CA ARG A 171 17.27 -10.83 12.89
C ARG A 171 18.10 -9.77 13.59
N ASN A 172 18.75 -8.90 12.84
CA ASN A 172 19.79 -8.00 13.30
C ASN A 172 19.35 -6.52 13.33
N GLY A 173 18.31 -6.13 12.57
CA GLY A 173 17.88 -4.74 12.45
C GLY A 173 18.80 -3.91 11.55
N TRP A 174 18.82 -2.62 11.81
CA TRP A 174 19.64 -1.61 11.13
C TRP A 174 20.74 -1.12 12.04
N GLU A 175 21.89 -0.76 11.47
CA GLU A 175 22.97 -0.08 12.19
C GLU A 175 22.55 1.36 12.58
N GLU A 176 23.09 1.90 13.67
CA GLU A 176 22.74 3.25 14.13
C GLU A 176 23.05 4.35 13.11
N GLU A 177 24.13 4.21 12.37
CA GLU A 177 24.52 5.15 11.34
C GLU A 177 23.53 5.15 10.17
N GLU A 178 23.13 3.98 9.73
CA GLU A 178 22.11 3.79 8.70
C GLU A 178 20.77 4.41 9.08
N LEU A 179 20.34 4.21 10.34
CA LEU A 179 19.12 4.83 10.85
C LEU A 179 19.19 6.35 10.91
N ARG A 180 20.36 6.90 11.25
CA ARG A 180 20.60 8.35 11.25
C ARG A 180 20.46 8.92 9.85
N ASP A 181 21.07 8.28 8.86
CA ASP A 181 20.99 8.71 7.45
C ASP A 181 19.55 8.65 6.93
N ILE A 182 18.80 7.60 7.28
CA ILE A 182 17.38 7.46 6.93
C ILE A 182 16.55 8.59 7.55
N LYS A 183 16.80 8.93 8.82
CA LYS A 183 16.13 10.05 9.51
C LYS A 183 16.41 11.37 8.83
N ASP A 184 17.68 11.66 8.57
CA ASP A 184 18.11 12.92 7.99
C ASP A 184 17.54 13.11 6.58
N ASP A 185 17.52 12.04 5.80
CA ASP A 185 16.98 12.04 4.45
C ASP A 185 15.45 12.23 4.45
N PHE A 186 14.76 11.57 5.36
CA PHE A 186 13.33 11.73 5.54
C PHE A 186 12.97 13.15 5.98
N CYS A 187 13.71 13.73 6.95
CA CYS A 187 13.51 15.10 7.40
C CYS A 187 13.78 16.11 6.27
N ARG A 188 14.81 15.90 5.44
CA ARG A 188 15.10 16.75 4.26
C ARG A 188 13.94 16.74 3.26
N GLN A 189 13.39 15.57 2.96
CA GLN A 189 12.26 15.47 2.01
C GLN A 189 11.00 16.16 2.55
N MET A 190 10.71 15.99 3.84
CA MET A 190 9.58 16.66 4.45
C MET A 190 9.74 18.18 4.46
N ALA A 191 10.95 18.67 4.75
CA ALA A 191 11.24 20.11 4.68
C ALA A 191 11.12 20.67 3.25
N SER A 192 11.49 19.91 2.23
CA SER A 192 11.35 20.32 0.83
C SER A 192 9.90 20.31 0.36
N GLY A 193 9.07 19.41 0.87
CA GLY A 193 7.64 19.33 0.55
C GLY A 193 6.79 20.44 1.18
N THR A 194 7.29 21.10 2.23
CA THR A 194 6.61 22.21 2.91
C THR A 194 6.92 23.58 2.31
N ASN A 195 7.85 23.69 1.36
CA ASN A 195 8.11 24.94 0.65
C ASN A 195 6.93 25.29 -0.27
N ASN A 196 5.97 26.06 0.26
CA ASN A 196 4.98 26.93 -0.39
C ASN A 196 4.77 26.75 -1.92
N ILE A 197 4.67 25.53 -2.39
CA ILE A 197 4.06 25.28 -3.70
C ILE A 197 2.58 25.51 -3.44
N SER A 198 2.03 26.56 -4.02
CA SER A 198 0.59 26.79 -4.06
C SER A 198 -0.07 25.50 -4.58
N ARG A 199 -0.65 24.73 -3.67
CA ARG A 199 -1.35 23.49 -4.04
C ARG A 199 -2.54 23.87 -4.90
N SER A 200 -2.70 23.20 -6.03
CA SER A 200 -3.87 23.39 -6.90
C SER A 200 -5.15 22.95 -6.18
N SER A 201 -6.28 23.52 -6.57
CA SER A 201 -7.60 23.06 -6.06
C SER A 201 -7.81 21.58 -6.30
N SER A 202 -7.29 21.03 -7.39
CA SER A 202 -7.34 19.59 -7.68
C SER A 202 -6.56 18.77 -6.64
N ALA A 203 -5.34 19.17 -6.31
CA ALA A 203 -4.53 18.47 -5.31
C ALA A 203 -5.18 18.48 -3.92
N TRP A 204 -5.84 19.57 -3.56
CA TRP A 204 -6.63 19.64 -2.33
C TRP A 204 -7.86 18.73 -2.38
N CYS A 205 -8.53 18.66 -3.54
CA CYS A 205 -9.67 17.78 -3.73
C CYS A 205 -9.28 16.32 -3.58
N ASP A 206 -8.15 15.93 -4.18
CA ASP A 206 -7.63 14.56 -4.10
C ASP A 206 -7.31 14.18 -2.64
N ASP A 207 -6.65 15.06 -1.88
CA ASP A 207 -6.38 14.84 -0.45
C ASP A 207 -7.67 14.64 0.37
N PHE A 208 -8.72 15.43 0.09
CA PHE A 208 -10.00 15.27 0.78
C PHE A 208 -10.74 13.98 0.37
N VAL A 209 -10.61 13.57 -0.87
CA VAL A 209 -11.15 12.28 -1.35
C VAL A 209 -10.45 11.12 -0.64
N ASP A 210 -9.13 11.14 -0.59
CA ASP A 210 -8.34 10.12 0.11
C ASP A 210 -8.71 10.05 1.60
N TYR A 211 -8.87 11.20 2.23
CA TYR A 211 -9.32 11.30 3.62
C TYR A 211 -10.70 10.66 3.85
N VAL A 212 -11.66 10.94 2.98
CA VAL A 212 -13.01 10.36 3.08
C VAL A 212 -13.00 8.86 2.84
N ILE A 213 -12.21 8.39 1.86
CA ILE A 213 -12.12 6.97 1.52
C ILE A 213 -11.39 6.16 2.60
N SER A 214 -10.27 6.69 3.12
CA SER A 214 -9.47 6.01 4.14
C SER A 214 -10.14 5.98 5.52
N GLY A 215 -11.04 6.94 5.78
CA GLY A 215 -11.62 7.15 7.11
C GLY A 215 -10.64 7.76 8.11
N ASP A 216 -9.48 8.26 7.64
CA ASP A 216 -8.49 8.99 8.43
C ASP A 216 -9.06 10.31 8.94
N ARG A 217 -8.41 10.97 9.87
CA ARG A 217 -8.74 12.34 10.25
C ARG A 217 -7.99 13.33 9.38
N TYR A 218 -8.68 14.33 8.85
CA TYR A 218 -8.01 15.44 8.20
C TYR A 218 -7.19 16.23 9.24
N LEU A 219 -5.93 16.45 8.95
CA LEU A 219 -5.01 17.15 9.82
C LEU A 219 -4.33 18.30 9.05
N THR A 220 -4.17 19.42 9.74
CA THR A 220 -3.39 20.53 9.18
C THR A 220 -1.91 20.15 9.06
N ASP A 221 -1.20 20.78 8.12
CA ASP A 221 0.24 20.52 7.89
C ASP A 221 1.07 20.63 9.19
N SER A 222 0.73 21.57 10.08
CA SER A 222 1.44 21.74 11.36
C SER A 222 1.26 20.55 12.30
N ILE A 223 0.06 19.95 12.32
CA ILE A 223 -0.22 18.75 13.13
C ILE A 223 0.49 17.55 12.51
N GLN A 224 0.44 17.39 11.18
CA GLN A 224 1.17 16.32 10.47
C GLN A 224 2.68 16.40 10.74
N GLN A 225 3.27 17.59 10.68
CA GLN A 225 4.68 17.80 11.03
C GLN A 225 4.99 17.44 12.48
N THR A 226 4.09 17.76 13.40
CA THR A 226 4.26 17.41 14.82
C THR A 226 4.22 15.89 15.02
N GLN A 227 3.27 15.20 14.40
CA GLN A 227 3.17 13.74 14.44
C GLN A 227 4.42 13.08 13.84
N LEU A 228 4.94 13.64 12.76
CA LEU A 228 6.15 13.16 12.14
C LEU A 228 7.37 13.33 13.06
N LYS A 229 7.51 14.47 13.75
CA LYS A 229 8.58 14.68 14.72
C LYS A 229 8.51 13.68 15.87
N ILE A 230 7.30 13.34 16.32
CA ILE A 230 7.09 12.30 17.34
C ILE A 230 7.52 10.93 16.80
N ALA A 231 7.06 10.56 15.59
CA ALA A 231 7.47 9.31 14.96
C ALA A 231 8.99 9.22 14.78
N MET A 232 9.65 10.35 14.44
CA MET A 232 11.10 10.43 14.36
C MET A 232 11.79 10.26 15.72
N GLY A 233 11.18 10.74 16.81
CA GLY A 233 11.65 10.50 18.17
C GLY A 233 11.55 9.03 18.59
N GLU A 234 10.48 8.35 18.16
CA GLU A 234 10.26 6.92 18.40
C GLU A 234 11.14 6.02 17.50
N LEU A 235 11.78 6.58 16.46
CA LEU A 235 12.61 5.83 15.54
C LEU A 235 13.90 5.37 16.22
N GLN A 236 13.83 4.19 16.77
CA GLN A 236 14.97 3.43 17.29
C GLN A 236 15.08 2.13 16.47
N GLY A 237 16.28 1.58 16.37
CA GLY A 237 16.52 0.37 15.55
C GLY A 237 15.62 -0.80 15.91
N ASN A 238 15.35 -0.98 17.19
CA ASN A 238 14.45 -2.03 17.68
C ASN A 238 12.98 -1.78 17.34
N ALA A 239 12.51 -0.54 17.23
CA ALA A 239 11.12 -0.24 16.91
C ALA A 239 10.79 -0.58 15.43
N LEU A 240 11.67 -0.22 14.49
CA LEU A 240 11.52 -0.64 13.08
C LEU A 240 11.65 -2.14 12.92
N GLN A 241 12.60 -2.75 13.61
CA GLN A 241 12.76 -4.20 13.58
C GLN A 241 11.53 -4.93 14.14
N ALA A 242 10.94 -4.45 15.23
CA ALA A 242 9.71 -5.01 15.79
C ALA A 242 8.55 -4.90 14.81
N LEU A 243 8.38 -3.75 14.16
CA LEU A 243 7.34 -3.55 13.15
C LEU A 243 7.56 -4.44 11.92
N LEU A 244 8.81 -4.59 11.45
CA LEU A 244 9.14 -5.50 10.37
C LEU A 244 8.82 -6.96 10.73
N LYS A 245 9.16 -7.40 11.95
CA LYS A 245 8.82 -8.74 12.46
C LYS A 245 7.32 -8.95 12.48
N GLU A 246 6.57 -7.95 12.92
CA GLU A 246 5.11 -8.01 12.93
C GLU A 246 4.56 -8.19 11.51
N TRP A 247 4.91 -7.31 10.57
CA TRP A 247 4.42 -7.40 9.19
C TRP A 247 4.85 -8.69 8.51
N TYR A 248 6.12 -9.06 8.65
CA TYR A 248 6.64 -10.28 8.06
C TYR A 248 5.99 -11.55 8.61
N SER A 249 5.53 -11.55 9.85
CA SER A 249 4.88 -12.74 10.43
C SER A 249 3.63 -13.18 9.65
N PHE A 250 2.95 -12.26 8.98
CA PHE A 250 1.75 -12.54 8.20
C PHE A 250 2.01 -13.33 6.91
N TYR A 251 3.27 -13.42 6.42
CA TYR A 251 3.58 -14.27 5.26
C TYR A 251 3.27 -15.76 5.51
N LYS A 252 3.30 -16.20 6.78
CA LYS A 252 2.94 -17.56 7.20
C LYS A 252 1.44 -17.83 7.08
N GLU A 253 0.64 -16.77 7.13
CA GLU A 253 -0.80 -16.88 6.90
C GLU A 253 -1.11 -16.85 5.40
N ALA A 254 -0.54 -15.91 4.67
CA ALA A 254 -0.66 -15.85 3.23
C ALA A 254 0.51 -15.08 2.61
N LEU A 255 1.08 -15.63 1.54
CA LEU A 255 1.99 -14.95 0.65
C LEU A 255 1.35 -14.86 -0.73
N LEU A 256 0.99 -13.66 -1.15
CA LEU A 256 0.46 -13.44 -2.48
C LEU A 256 1.62 -13.16 -3.43
N VAL A 257 1.64 -13.84 -4.55
CA VAL A 257 2.69 -13.70 -5.55
C VAL A 257 2.07 -13.40 -6.90
N ALA A 258 2.46 -12.29 -7.52
CA ALA A 258 2.09 -11.97 -8.88
C ALA A 258 3.34 -12.03 -9.77
N CYS A 259 3.30 -12.90 -10.78
CA CYS A 259 4.33 -12.97 -11.81
C CYS A 259 3.83 -12.30 -13.07
N SER A 260 4.61 -11.36 -13.64
CA SER A 260 4.31 -10.81 -14.95
C SER A 260 5.51 -11.00 -15.89
N SER A 261 5.24 -11.48 -17.09
CA SER A 261 6.26 -11.80 -18.08
C SER A 261 5.75 -11.60 -19.50
N HIS A 262 6.71 -11.45 -20.44
CA HIS A 262 6.39 -11.47 -21.85
C HIS A 262 5.87 -12.85 -22.27
N SER A 263 4.81 -12.91 -23.06
CA SER A 263 4.17 -14.15 -23.50
C SER A 263 5.07 -15.09 -24.33
N GLY A 264 6.12 -14.57 -24.95
CA GLY A 264 7.14 -15.32 -25.69
C GLY A 264 8.31 -15.84 -24.85
N LEU A 265 8.40 -15.50 -23.56
CA LEU A 265 9.47 -15.96 -22.66
C LEU A 265 9.02 -17.27 -22.00
N GLY A 266 9.68 -18.38 -22.32
CA GLY A 266 9.65 -19.69 -21.67
C GLY A 266 8.43 -20.09 -20.80
N ALA A 267 8.57 -21.15 -20.02
CA ALA A 267 7.55 -21.55 -19.07
C ALA A 267 7.43 -20.57 -17.88
N PRO A 268 6.23 -20.39 -17.30
CA PRO A 268 6.03 -19.57 -16.10
C PRO A 268 6.81 -20.10 -14.90
N LEU A 269 7.03 -19.24 -13.91
CA LEU A 269 7.53 -19.67 -12.61
C LEU A 269 6.48 -20.52 -11.90
N THR A 270 6.92 -21.60 -11.26
CA THR A 270 6.04 -22.44 -10.46
C THR A 270 6.06 -22.02 -8.99
N LYS A 271 5.04 -22.46 -8.24
CA LYS A 271 4.99 -22.24 -6.79
C LYS A 271 6.20 -22.86 -6.08
N GLU A 272 6.63 -24.03 -6.54
CA GLU A 272 7.77 -24.78 -5.98
C GLU A 272 9.09 -24.03 -6.16
N GLU A 273 9.28 -23.38 -7.30
CA GLU A 273 10.46 -22.57 -7.57
C GLU A 273 10.51 -21.31 -6.71
N ILE A 274 9.37 -20.63 -6.57
CA ILE A 274 9.24 -19.46 -5.70
C ILE A 274 9.47 -19.88 -4.25
N ALA A 275 8.83 -20.97 -3.79
CA ALA A 275 9.02 -21.48 -2.44
C ALA A 275 10.47 -21.93 -2.20
N GLY A 276 11.12 -22.54 -3.21
CA GLY A 276 12.52 -22.92 -3.14
C GLY A 276 13.46 -21.72 -3.02
N ALA A 277 13.26 -20.67 -3.85
CA ALA A 277 14.04 -19.44 -3.77
C ALA A 277 13.82 -18.69 -2.43
N TRP A 278 12.57 -18.68 -1.94
CA TRP A 278 12.24 -18.13 -0.63
C TRP A 278 12.97 -18.87 0.50
N SER A 279 12.82 -20.21 0.56
CA SER A 279 13.46 -21.04 1.59
C SER A 279 14.98 -20.96 1.54
N HIS A 280 15.56 -20.88 0.34
CA HIS A 280 16.99 -20.67 0.17
C HIS A 280 17.43 -19.31 0.75
N GLY A 281 16.67 -18.25 0.46
CA GLY A 281 16.91 -16.91 1.05
C GLY A 281 16.82 -16.93 2.58
N GLU A 282 15.83 -17.61 3.15
CA GLU A 282 15.69 -17.73 4.60
C GLU A 282 16.87 -18.40 5.29
N GLN A 283 17.52 -19.34 4.62
CA GLN A 283 18.67 -20.07 5.12
C GLN A 283 20.01 -19.36 4.85
N THR A 284 20.03 -18.43 3.92
CA THR A 284 21.24 -17.70 3.54
C THR A 284 21.59 -16.66 4.62
N THR A 285 22.89 -16.66 5.00
CA THR A 285 23.43 -15.65 5.93
C THR A 285 24.05 -14.51 5.13
N CYS A 286 23.55 -13.30 5.31
CA CYS A 286 24.13 -12.12 4.72
C CYS A 286 25.35 -11.65 5.51
N ALA A 287 26.35 -11.10 4.82
CA ALA A 287 27.46 -10.40 5.47
C ALA A 287 26.94 -9.15 6.22
N PRO A 288 27.62 -8.70 7.29
CA PRO A 288 27.30 -7.43 7.94
C PRO A 288 27.20 -6.29 6.92
N TYR A 289 26.38 -5.31 7.20
CA TYR A 289 26.27 -4.11 6.38
C TYR A 289 27.40 -3.15 6.74
N THR A 290 28.26 -2.86 5.79
CA THR A 290 29.41 -1.93 5.95
C THR A 290 29.27 -0.77 4.99
#